data_c7ed0d3a00eec2689ac8faa323c1c88f
#
_entry.id   c7ed0d3a00eec2689ac8faa323c1c88f
#
_cell.length_a   1.000
_cell.length_b   1.000
_cell.length_c   1.000
_cell.angle_alpha   90.00
_cell.angle_beta   90.00
_cell.angle_gamma   90.00
#
_symmetry.space_group_name_H-M   'P 1'
#
loop_
_entity.id
_entity.type
_entity.pdbx_description
1 polymer ?
#
loop_
_entity_poly.entity_id
_entity_poly.type
_entity_poly.pdbx_seq_one_letter_code
_entity_poly.pdbx_strand_id
1 'polypeptide(L)' 'MSNIKSPIPGIFYRRPSPEEDPFVEVGSNVNPDTVIGLVEVMKSFHKVLAEVSGKVKSIEVEDEGMVRAGDILMEVEP' A
#
# COMPACT_ATOMS: atom_id res chain seq x y z
N MET A 1 9.23 -6.41 -13.02
CA MET A 1 8.52 -6.18 -11.77
C MET A 1 8.25 -4.71 -11.55
N SER A 2 7.14 -4.40 -10.93
CA SER A 2 6.77 -3.02 -10.65
C SER A 2 6.73 -2.79 -9.15
N ASN A 3 7.02 -1.57 -8.75
CA ASN A 3 6.96 -1.18 -7.34
C ASN A 3 5.80 -0.22 -7.13
N ILE A 4 5.08 -0.41 -6.03
CA ILE A 4 4.08 0.56 -5.59
C ILE A 4 4.76 1.44 -4.56
N LYS A 5 4.79 2.73 -4.83
CA LYS A 5 5.48 3.71 -3.99
C LYS A 5 4.48 4.59 -3.27
N SER A 6 4.85 5.07 -2.09
CA SER A 6 4.02 6.01 -1.38
C SER A 6 4.02 7.35 -2.12
N PRO A 7 2.82 7.92 -2.40
CA PRO A 7 2.75 9.21 -3.09
C PRO A 7 3.07 10.40 -2.16
N ILE A 8 2.93 10.20 -0.85
CA ILE A 8 3.08 11.28 0.13
C ILE A 8 3.73 10.71 1.39
N PRO A 9 4.37 11.56 2.21
CA PRO A 9 4.91 11.11 3.49
C PRO A 9 3.78 10.98 4.53
N GLY A 10 3.92 10.04 5.44
CA GLY A 10 2.95 9.86 6.51
C GLY A 10 3.06 8.49 7.15
N ILE A 11 1.96 8.04 7.76
CA ILE A 11 1.88 6.73 8.40
C ILE A 11 1.11 5.79 7.47
N PHE A 12 1.72 4.66 7.13
CA PHE A 12 1.11 3.69 6.22
C PHE A 12 0.28 2.68 6.99
N TYR A 13 -0.96 2.48 6.55
CA TYR A 13 -1.85 1.47 7.12
C TYR A 13 -2.18 0.44 6.05
N ARG A 14 -2.01 -0.84 6.39
CA ARG A 14 -2.34 -1.95 5.49
C ARG A 14 -3.82 -2.28 5.50
N ARG A 15 -4.55 -1.80 6.51
CA ARG A 15 -5.97 -2.12 6.70
C ARG A 15 -6.76 -0.86 7.02
N PRO A 16 -8.06 -0.86 6.71
CA PRO A 16 -8.89 0.33 6.95
C PRO A 16 -9.10 0.61 8.44
N SER A 17 -9.04 -0.41 9.26
CA SER A 17 -9.10 -0.27 10.72
C SER A 17 -8.44 -1.47 11.37
N PRO A 18 -8.06 -1.38 12.67
CA PRO A 18 -7.39 -2.49 13.36
C PRO A 18 -8.20 -3.80 13.38
N GLU A 19 -9.52 -3.70 13.24
CA GLU A 19 -10.41 -4.86 13.32
C GLU A 19 -10.70 -5.48 11.96
N GLU A 20 -10.23 -4.88 10.87
CA GLU A 20 -10.51 -5.36 9.52
C GLU A 20 -9.26 -6.00 8.92
N ASP A 21 -9.50 -6.83 7.90
CA ASP A 21 -8.41 -7.48 7.18
C ASP A 21 -7.61 -6.47 6.37
N PRO A 22 -6.34 -6.75 6.09
CA PRO A 22 -5.56 -5.90 5.18
C PRO A 22 -6.23 -5.78 3.82
N PHE A 23 -6.00 -4.66 3.15
CA PHE A 23 -6.53 -4.46 1.79
C PHE A 23 -6.00 -5.53 0.83
N VAL A 24 -4.71 -5.85 0.94
CA VAL A 24 -4.08 -6.89 0.14
C VAL A 24 -3.03 -7.61 0.98
N GLU A 25 -2.65 -8.80 0.52
CA GLU A 25 -1.60 -9.60 1.13
C GLU A 25 -0.66 -10.10 0.05
N VAL A 26 0.46 -10.68 0.45
CA VAL A 26 1.36 -11.33 -0.50
C VAL A 26 0.58 -12.43 -1.22
N GLY A 27 0.61 -12.41 -2.54
CA GLY A 27 -0.15 -13.33 -3.37
C GLY A 27 -1.47 -12.76 -3.91
N SER A 28 -1.91 -11.60 -3.40
CA SER A 28 -3.14 -10.98 -3.89
C SER A 28 -2.94 -10.45 -5.30
N ASN A 29 -3.99 -10.56 -6.12
CA ASN A 29 -3.99 -9.95 -7.44
C ASN A 29 -4.48 -8.52 -7.31
N VAL A 30 -3.83 -7.60 -8.02
CA VAL A 30 -4.20 -6.20 -8.02
C VAL A 30 -4.37 -5.69 -9.45
N ASN A 31 -5.15 -4.64 -9.60
CA ASN A 31 -5.25 -3.89 -10.85
C ASN A 31 -5.00 -2.41 -10.52
N PRO A 32 -4.91 -1.53 -11.51
CA PRO A 32 -4.53 -0.13 -11.25
C PRO A 32 -5.42 0.59 -10.24
N ASP A 33 -6.69 0.20 -10.12
CA ASP A 33 -7.63 0.85 -9.21
C ASP A 33 -7.72 0.18 -7.85
N THR A 34 -6.97 -0.88 -7.60
CA THR A 34 -7.01 -1.59 -6.33
C THR A 34 -6.39 -0.72 -5.24
N VAL A 35 -7.13 -0.51 -4.14
CA VAL A 35 -6.59 0.17 -2.97
C VAL A 35 -5.70 -0.83 -2.23
N ILE A 36 -4.45 -0.46 -2.01
CA ILE A 36 -3.49 -1.36 -1.34
C ILE A 36 -3.19 -0.92 0.10
N GLY A 37 -3.61 0.26 0.46
CA GLY A 37 -3.39 0.78 1.80
C GLY A 37 -3.81 2.23 1.90
N LEU A 38 -3.56 2.80 3.07
CA LEU A 38 -3.84 4.20 3.36
C LEU A 38 -2.58 4.88 3.89
N VAL A 39 -2.42 6.15 3.62
CA VAL A 39 -1.39 6.96 4.26
C VAL A 39 -2.08 8.08 5.02
N GLU A 40 -1.80 8.17 6.31
CA GLU A 40 -2.35 9.22 7.16
C GLU A 40 -1.38 10.39 7.22
N VAL A 41 -1.92 11.58 6.94
CA VAL A 41 -1.18 12.85 7.08
C VAL A 41 -2.09 13.79 7.84
N MET A 42 -1.67 14.20 9.04
CA MET A 42 -2.42 15.17 9.86
C MET A 42 -3.91 14.79 10.02
N LYS A 43 -4.15 13.53 10.35
CA LYS A 43 -5.50 12.96 10.58
C LYS A 43 -6.35 12.84 9.31
N SER A 44 -5.76 13.06 8.15
CA SER A 44 -6.42 12.82 6.87
C SER A 44 -5.86 11.53 6.28
N PHE A 45 -6.75 10.66 5.81
CA PHE A 45 -6.36 9.37 5.24
C PHE A 45 -6.44 9.45 3.72
N HIS A 46 -5.37 9.05 3.06
CA HIS A 46 -5.26 9.08 1.61
C HIS A 46 -5.11 7.65 1.09
N LYS A 47 -5.98 7.26 0.19
CA LYS A 47 -5.91 5.92 -0.41
C LYS A 47 -4.70 5.83 -1.32
N VAL A 48 -4.00 4.69 -1.22
CA VAL A 48 -2.90 4.38 -2.13
C VAL A 48 -3.39 3.31 -3.08
N LEU A 49 -3.37 3.62 -4.37
CA LEU A 49 -3.79 2.68 -5.41
C LEU A 49 -2.57 1.94 -5.94
N ALA A 50 -2.79 0.72 -6.42
CA ALA A 50 -1.70 -0.09 -6.98
C ALA A 50 -1.11 0.57 -8.22
N GLU A 51 -1.96 1.15 -9.07
CA GLU A 51 -1.59 1.79 -10.34
C GLU A 51 -0.88 0.86 -11.32
N VAL A 52 -0.81 -0.43 -10.99
CA VAL A 52 -0.25 -1.48 -11.85
C VAL A 52 -1.09 -2.72 -11.69
N SER A 53 -1.00 -3.62 -12.66
CA SER A 53 -1.68 -4.93 -12.60
C SER A 53 -0.66 -6.01 -12.31
N GLY A 54 -1.05 -7.00 -11.53
CA GLY A 54 -0.20 -8.15 -11.25
C GLY A 54 -0.50 -8.75 -9.91
N LYS A 55 0.48 -9.47 -9.38
CA LYS A 55 0.36 -10.16 -8.09
C LYS A 55 1.35 -9.55 -7.10
N VAL A 56 0.90 -9.27 -5.89
CA VAL A 56 1.77 -8.74 -4.84
C VAL A 56 2.81 -9.79 -4.49
N LYS A 57 4.08 -9.47 -4.71
CA LYS A 57 5.19 -10.37 -4.43
C LYS A 57 5.71 -10.16 -3.02
N SER A 58 5.80 -8.91 -2.59
CA SER A 58 6.32 -8.59 -1.25
C SER A 58 5.70 -7.30 -0.76
N ILE A 59 5.66 -7.16 0.57
CA ILE A 59 5.20 -5.94 1.23
C ILE A 59 6.39 -5.46 2.06
N GLU A 60 6.88 -4.25 1.73
CA GLU A 60 8.14 -3.73 2.27
C GLU A 60 7.99 -2.86 3.51
N VAL A 61 6.77 -2.50 3.87
CA VAL A 61 6.51 -1.61 5.00
C VAL A 61 5.52 -2.27 5.95
N GLU A 62 5.78 -2.14 7.24
CA GLU A 62 4.89 -2.69 8.27
C GLU A 62 3.63 -1.82 8.40
N ASP A 63 2.55 -2.44 8.90
CA ASP A 63 1.34 -1.71 9.24
C ASP A 63 1.70 -0.66 10.30
N GLU A 64 1.19 0.56 10.14
CA GLU A 64 1.49 1.71 10.99
C GLU A 64 2.94 2.18 10.91
N GLY A 65 3.66 1.79 9.86
CA GLY A 65 5.02 2.24 9.64
C GLY A 65 5.08 3.64 9.02
N MET A 66 6.13 4.37 9.33
CA MET A 66 6.36 5.68 8.73
C MET A 66 6.93 5.54 7.33
N VAL A 67 6.41 6.32 6.39
CA VAL A 67 6.88 6.30 5.01
C VAL A 67 7.12 7.74 4.53
N ARG A 68 7.97 7.85 3.52
CA ARG A 68 8.23 9.12 2.84
C ARG A 68 7.77 8.98 1.38
N ALA A 69 7.55 10.12 0.74
CA ALA A 69 7.18 10.11 -0.67
C ALA A 69 8.26 9.36 -1.47
N GLY A 70 7.84 8.41 -2.29
CA GLY A 70 8.74 7.61 -3.09
C GLY A 70 9.22 6.32 -2.43
N ASP A 71 8.95 6.12 -1.14
CA ASP A 71 9.31 4.86 -0.48
C ASP A 71 8.52 3.71 -1.11
N ILE A 72 9.20 2.58 -1.30
CA ILE A 72 8.56 1.40 -1.87
C ILE A 72 7.70 0.72 -0.81
N LEU A 73 6.42 0.57 -1.10
CA LEU A 73 5.47 -0.10 -0.21
C LEU A 73 5.37 -1.58 -0.52
N MET A 74 5.30 -1.92 -1.79
CA MET A 74 5.11 -3.30 -2.24
C MET A 74 5.78 -3.51 -3.58
N GLU A 75 6.15 -4.77 -3.86
CA GLU A 75 6.58 -5.18 -5.19
C GLU A 75 5.45 -6.00 -5.81
N VAL A 76 5.20 -5.76 -7.09
CA VAL A 76 4.17 -6.45 -7.86
C VAL A 76 4.82 -7.11 -9.07
N GLU A 77 4.54 -8.40 -9.25
CA GLU A 77 4.99 -9.11 -10.45
C GLU A 77 3.83 -9.27 -11.43
N PRO A 78 4.11 -9.23 -12.74
CA PRO A 78 3.07 -9.34 -13.76
C PRO A 78 2.39 -10.71 -13.77
#